data_9adf3d9c8dc92f81dadb481d60ad61d5
#
_entry.id   9adf3d9c8dc92f81dadb481d60ad61d5
#
_cell.length_a   1.000
_cell.length_b   1.000
_cell.length_c   1.000
_cell.angle_alpha   90.00
_cell.angle_beta   90.00
_cell.angle_gamma   90.00
#
_symmetry.space_group_name_H-M   'P 1'
#
loop_
_entity.id
_entity.type
_entity.pdbx_description
1 polymer ?
#
loop_
_entity_poly.entity_id
_entity_poly.type
_entity_poly.pdbx_seq_one_letter_code
_entity_poly.pdbx_strand_id
1 'polypeptide(L)'
;VATEVVIMAYCIYLPVRFGATPGKRIMGLTILKKDGSAITYRESFLKYLPLLILALLDFYVQSSSIALADPTVFDSMGLVEQLEYLESFNPIPEWALEVVILGYYFTSMLLVLLNPRKRSLSDLLAGTVVVYTRCMEKIRES
;
A
#
# COMPACT_ATOMS: atom_id res chain seq x y z
N VAL A 1 -14.26 -2.57 0.30
CA VAL A 1 -14.33 -1.10 0.59
C VAL A 1 -14.09 -0.82 2.06
N ALA A 2 -14.87 -1.40 2.99
CA ALA A 2 -14.68 -1.15 4.43
C ALA A 2 -13.27 -1.54 4.91
N THR A 3 -12.76 -2.67 4.47
CA THR A 3 -11.42 -3.17 4.78
C THR A 3 -10.33 -2.22 4.29
N GLU A 4 -10.45 -1.71 3.08
CA GLU A 4 -9.50 -0.76 2.48
C GLU A 4 -9.43 0.56 3.26
N VAL A 5 -10.58 1.09 3.66
CA VAL A 5 -10.65 2.31 4.49
C VAL A 5 -9.96 2.10 5.84
N VAL A 6 -10.17 0.94 6.48
CA VAL A 6 -9.52 0.59 7.75
C VAL A 6 -8.01 0.47 7.57
N ILE A 7 -7.54 -0.21 6.52
CA ILE A 7 -6.11 -0.36 6.21
C ILE A 7 -5.48 1.02 5.94
N MET A 8 -6.15 1.88 5.17
CA MET A 8 -5.67 3.23 4.92
C MET A 8 -5.58 4.07 6.20
N ALA A 9 -6.64 4.05 7.03
CA ALA A 9 -6.63 4.75 8.30
C ALA A 9 -5.47 4.25 9.18
N TYR A 10 -5.28 2.93 9.25
CA TYR A 10 -4.16 2.31 9.95
C TYR A 10 -2.80 2.77 9.41
N CYS A 11 -2.62 2.76 8.09
CA CYS A 11 -1.35 3.10 7.44
C CYS A 11 -1.02 4.59 7.47
N ILE A 12 -2.00 5.47 7.57
CA ILE A 12 -1.82 6.93 7.61
C ILE A 12 -1.78 7.44 9.06
N TYR A 13 -2.74 7.05 9.88
CA TYR A 13 -2.89 7.58 11.23
C TYR A 13 -1.78 7.10 12.19
N LEU A 14 -1.49 5.80 12.19
CA LEU A 14 -0.52 5.25 13.15
C LEU A 14 0.90 5.78 12.96
N PRO A 15 1.47 5.89 11.74
CA PRO A 15 2.78 6.49 11.57
C PRO A 15 2.84 7.94 12.01
N VAL A 16 1.80 8.73 11.79
CA VAL A 16 1.76 10.13 12.23
C VAL A 16 1.67 10.24 13.75
N ARG A 17 0.86 9.40 14.39
CA ARG A 17 0.63 9.46 15.84
C ARG A 17 1.76 8.83 16.65
N PHE A 18 2.34 7.73 16.16
CA PHE A 18 3.31 6.89 16.88
C PHE A 18 4.68 6.80 16.22
N GLY A 19 4.91 7.49 15.11
CA GLY A 19 6.16 7.44 14.34
C GLY A 19 6.38 6.15 13.54
N ALA A 20 5.53 5.14 13.70
CA ALA A 20 5.63 3.86 12.99
C ALA A 20 4.32 3.08 13.05
N THR A 21 4.15 2.12 12.13
CA THR A 21 3.13 1.08 12.27
C THR A 21 3.53 0.10 13.39
N PRO A 22 2.59 -0.63 14.02
CA PRO A 22 2.91 -1.55 15.12
C PRO A 22 4.01 -2.54 14.80
N GLY A 23 3.99 -3.17 13.62
CA GLY A 23 5.05 -4.08 13.19
C GLY A 23 6.44 -3.43 13.13
N LYS A 24 6.54 -2.21 12.60
CA LYS A 24 7.81 -1.45 12.57
C LYS A 24 8.26 -1.06 13.97
N ARG A 25 7.33 -0.70 14.84
CA ARG A 25 7.63 -0.32 16.23
C ARG A 25 8.18 -1.51 17.02
N ILE A 26 7.61 -2.70 16.86
CA ILE A 26 8.14 -3.94 17.46
C ILE A 26 9.57 -4.20 17.00
N MET A 27 9.89 -3.91 15.74
CA MET A 27 11.24 -4.03 15.18
C MET A 27 12.18 -2.87 15.57
N GLY A 28 11.73 -1.93 16.41
CA GLY A 28 12.51 -0.76 16.81
C GLY A 28 12.78 0.22 15.66
N LEU A 29 11.83 0.31 14.69
CA LEU A 29 11.93 1.19 13.54
C LEU A 29 11.00 2.39 13.68
N THR A 30 11.47 3.56 13.29
CA THR A 30 10.71 4.81 13.25
C THR A 30 10.79 5.43 11.86
N ILE A 31 9.70 6.03 11.41
CA ILE A 31 9.60 6.74 10.13
C ILE A 31 9.77 8.23 10.41
N LEU A 32 10.71 8.86 9.71
CA LEU A 32 10.99 10.29 9.82
C LEU A 32 11.00 10.91 8.43
N LYS A 33 10.91 12.25 8.38
CA LYS A 33 11.26 13.01 7.18
C LYS A 33 12.77 12.99 6.96
N LYS A 34 13.20 13.40 5.77
CA LYS A 34 14.64 13.52 5.44
C LYS A 34 15.43 14.47 6.35
N ASP A 35 14.75 15.46 6.90
CA ASP A 35 15.30 16.45 7.84
C ASP A 35 15.33 15.97 9.30
N GLY A 36 14.93 14.72 9.56
CA GLY A 36 14.87 14.14 10.90
C GLY A 36 13.62 14.51 11.71
N SER A 37 12.73 15.34 11.17
CA SER A 37 11.48 15.70 11.84
C SER A 37 10.44 14.58 11.77
N ALA A 38 9.45 14.62 12.66
CA ALA A 38 8.33 13.69 12.65
C ALA A 38 7.53 13.83 11.34
N ILE A 39 7.00 12.69 10.84
CA ILE A 39 6.15 12.70 9.65
C ILE A 39 4.81 13.36 9.96
N THR A 40 4.25 14.03 8.94
CA THR A 40 2.90 14.59 8.98
C THR A 40 1.94 13.72 8.16
N TYR A 41 0.65 14.06 8.20
CA TYR A 41 -0.37 13.39 7.40
C TYR A 41 -0.08 13.44 5.90
N ARG A 42 0.54 14.53 5.42
CA ARG A 42 0.92 14.71 4.02
C ARG A 42 1.94 13.65 3.57
N GLU A 43 3.03 13.50 4.30
CA GLU A 43 4.07 12.52 3.96
C GLU A 43 3.54 11.09 4.13
N SER A 44 2.74 10.84 5.16
CA SER A 44 2.13 9.54 5.37
C SER A 44 1.18 9.19 4.22
N PHE A 45 0.35 10.12 3.78
CA PHE A 45 -0.55 9.95 2.63
C PHE A 45 0.23 9.70 1.33
N LEU A 46 1.24 10.54 1.03
CA LEU A 46 2.08 10.38 -0.16
C LEU A 46 2.80 9.02 -0.20
N LYS A 47 3.17 8.51 0.97
CA LYS A 47 3.80 7.19 1.08
C LYS A 47 2.88 6.06 0.64
N TYR A 48 1.59 6.16 0.95
CA TYR A 48 0.60 5.14 0.62
C TYR A 48 -0.18 5.42 -0.67
N LEU A 49 0.03 6.59 -1.29
CA LEU A 49 -0.64 7.00 -2.51
C LEU A 49 -0.54 5.98 -3.66
N PRO A 50 0.63 5.35 -3.95
CA PRO A 50 0.70 4.34 -5.00
C PRO A 50 -0.19 3.13 -4.72
N LEU A 51 -0.21 2.64 -3.48
CA LEU A 51 -1.06 1.52 -3.09
C LEU A 51 -2.54 1.91 -3.11
N LEU A 52 -2.87 3.13 -2.73
CA LEU A 52 -4.23 3.65 -2.84
C LEU A 52 -4.74 3.66 -4.28
N ILE A 53 -3.91 4.14 -5.22
CA ILE A 53 -4.27 4.16 -6.64
C ILE A 53 -4.52 2.74 -7.15
N LEU A 54 -3.66 1.78 -6.78
CA LEU A 54 -3.84 0.38 -7.15
C LEU A 54 -5.12 -0.22 -6.54
N ALA A 55 -5.41 0.06 -5.28
CA ALA A 55 -6.63 -0.39 -4.60
C ALA A 55 -7.90 0.20 -5.22
N LEU A 56 -7.88 1.46 -5.62
CA LEU A 56 -9.01 2.10 -6.31
C LEU A 56 -9.21 1.51 -7.72
N LEU A 57 -8.13 1.19 -8.41
CA LEU A 57 -8.21 0.55 -9.72
C LEU A 57 -8.79 -0.86 -9.62
N ASP A 58 -8.33 -1.66 -8.67
CA ASP A 58 -8.87 -2.99 -8.38
C ASP A 58 -10.35 -2.91 -8.01
N PHE A 59 -10.72 -1.99 -7.12
CA PHE A 59 -12.12 -1.74 -6.77
C PHE A 59 -12.97 -1.36 -7.98
N TYR A 60 -12.46 -0.51 -8.87
CA TYR A 60 -13.16 -0.15 -10.11
C TYR A 60 -13.40 -1.37 -11.01
N VAL A 61 -12.38 -2.19 -11.20
CA VAL A 61 -12.48 -3.41 -12.02
C VAL A 61 -13.55 -4.36 -11.43
N GLN A 62 -13.47 -4.68 -10.15
CA GLN A 62 -14.43 -5.58 -9.49
C GLN A 62 -15.86 -5.02 -9.49
N SER A 63 -16.02 -3.73 -9.21
CA SER A 63 -17.36 -3.11 -9.21
C SER A 63 -18.00 -3.07 -10.60
N SER A 64 -17.21 -2.84 -11.64
CA SER A 64 -17.70 -2.85 -13.01
C SER A 64 -18.15 -4.25 -13.45
N SER A 65 -17.43 -5.29 -13.07
CA SER A 65 -17.78 -6.68 -13.36
C SER A 65 -19.10 -7.09 -12.69
N ILE A 66 -19.26 -6.74 -11.41
CA ILE A 66 -20.52 -7.01 -10.68
C ILE A 66 -21.69 -6.23 -11.29
N ALA A 67 -21.47 -5.00 -11.73
CA ALA A 67 -22.53 -4.18 -12.33
C ALA A 67 -23.01 -4.70 -13.69
N LEU A 68 -22.16 -5.41 -14.44
CA LEU A 68 -22.46 -5.99 -15.74
C LEU A 68 -23.00 -7.42 -15.65
N ALA A 69 -22.76 -8.11 -14.55
CA ALA A 69 -23.23 -9.50 -14.34
C ALA A 69 -24.75 -9.57 -14.20
N ASP A 70 -25.38 -10.58 -14.81
CA ASP A 70 -26.80 -10.87 -14.62
C ASP A 70 -26.98 -11.64 -13.29
N PRO A 71 -27.73 -11.10 -12.30
CA PRO A 71 -27.92 -11.72 -11.01
C PRO A 71 -28.55 -13.12 -11.08
N THR A 72 -29.44 -13.34 -12.06
CA THR A 72 -30.18 -14.62 -12.20
C THR A 72 -29.26 -15.74 -12.68
N VAL A 73 -28.32 -15.40 -13.56
CA VAL A 73 -27.32 -16.34 -14.07
C VAL A 73 -26.27 -16.62 -12.98
N PHE A 74 -25.82 -15.56 -12.29
CA PHE A 74 -24.84 -15.63 -11.20
C PHE A 74 -25.30 -16.56 -10.06
N ASP A 75 -26.55 -16.42 -9.59
CA ASP A 75 -27.10 -17.21 -8.48
C ASP A 75 -27.27 -18.71 -8.82
N SER A 76 -27.34 -19.06 -10.12
CA SER A 76 -27.45 -20.43 -10.56
C SER A 76 -26.13 -21.20 -10.65
N MET A 77 -24.99 -20.52 -10.55
CA MET A 77 -23.66 -21.07 -10.75
C MET A 77 -23.01 -21.52 -9.44
N GLY A 78 -22.08 -22.49 -9.53
CA GLY A 78 -21.19 -22.83 -8.42
C GLY A 78 -20.11 -21.73 -8.18
N LEU A 79 -19.46 -21.74 -7.00
CA LEU A 79 -18.50 -20.70 -6.61
C LEU A 79 -17.38 -20.46 -7.65
N VAL A 80 -16.83 -21.51 -8.23
CA VAL A 80 -15.76 -21.38 -9.25
C VAL A 80 -16.31 -20.77 -10.53
N GLU A 81 -17.47 -21.22 -10.98
CA GLU A 81 -18.14 -20.69 -12.18
C GLU A 81 -18.55 -19.21 -11.99
N GLN A 82 -18.95 -18.81 -10.79
CA GLN A 82 -19.23 -17.40 -10.46
C GLN A 82 -18.00 -16.51 -10.61
N LEU A 83 -16.83 -16.98 -10.18
CA LEU A 83 -15.57 -16.23 -10.33
C LEU A 83 -15.19 -16.08 -11.81
N GLU A 84 -15.19 -17.16 -12.57
CA GLU A 84 -14.90 -17.13 -14.01
C GLU A 84 -15.90 -16.26 -14.78
N TYR A 85 -17.18 -16.30 -14.39
CA TYR A 85 -18.22 -15.44 -14.97
C TYR A 85 -17.96 -13.97 -14.72
N LEU A 86 -17.60 -13.56 -13.49
CA LEU A 86 -17.25 -12.18 -13.18
C LEU A 86 -15.98 -11.72 -13.91
N GLU A 87 -14.95 -12.58 -14.00
CA GLU A 87 -13.72 -12.29 -14.73
C GLU A 87 -13.98 -12.00 -16.21
N SER A 88 -14.98 -12.63 -16.83
CA SER A 88 -15.32 -12.39 -18.24
C SER A 88 -15.79 -10.96 -18.52
N PHE A 89 -16.26 -10.22 -17.52
CA PHE A 89 -16.66 -8.82 -17.61
C PHE A 89 -15.57 -7.83 -17.16
N ASN A 90 -14.40 -8.31 -16.76
CA ASN A 90 -13.32 -7.43 -16.31
C ASN A 90 -12.84 -6.54 -17.47
N PRO A 91 -12.87 -5.20 -17.32
CA PRO A 91 -12.39 -4.28 -18.33
C PRO A 91 -10.86 -4.33 -18.51
N ILE A 92 -10.17 -4.86 -17.52
CA ILE A 92 -8.71 -5.07 -17.51
C ILE A 92 -8.48 -6.53 -17.11
N PRO A 93 -7.70 -7.30 -17.88
CA PRO A 93 -7.40 -8.68 -17.51
C PRO A 93 -6.67 -8.73 -16.16
N GLU A 94 -7.04 -9.67 -15.31
CA GLU A 94 -6.52 -9.81 -13.94
C GLU A 94 -4.99 -9.91 -13.91
N TRP A 95 -4.39 -10.67 -14.82
CA TRP A 95 -2.94 -10.79 -14.94
C TRP A 95 -2.24 -9.44 -15.16
N ALA A 96 -2.89 -8.47 -15.82
CA ALA A 96 -2.29 -7.15 -16.06
C ALA A 96 -2.18 -6.34 -14.77
N LEU A 97 -3.19 -6.41 -13.88
CA LEU A 97 -3.13 -5.79 -12.56
C LEU A 97 -2.07 -6.46 -11.68
N GLU A 98 -2.02 -7.79 -11.70
CA GLU A 98 -0.99 -8.53 -10.96
C GLU A 98 0.42 -8.16 -11.40
N VAL A 99 0.69 -8.05 -12.69
CA VAL A 99 1.99 -7.60 -13.23
C VAL A 99 2.35 -6.21 -12.75
N VAL A 100 1.39 -5.28 -12.72
CA VAL A 100 1.63 -3.91 -12.20
C VAL A 100 1.96 -3.94 -10.71
N ILE A 101 1.22 -4.70 -9.92
CA ILE A 101 1.43 -4.84 -8.48
C ILE A 101 2.80 -5.49 -8.19
N LEU A 102 3.12 -6.58 -8.86
CA LEU A 102 4.41 -7.26 -8.73
C LEU A 102 5.57 -6.35 -9.16
N GLY A 103 5.40 -5.61 -10.27
CA GLY A 103 6.37 -4.62 -10.75
C GLY A 103 6.63 -3.52 -9.73
N TYR A 104 5.58 -3.02 -9.07
CA TYR A 104 5.71 -2.05 -7.99
C TYR A 104 6.51 -2.60 -6.80
N TYR A 105 6.19 -3.80 -6.33
CA TYR A 105 6.91 -4.42 -5.21
C TYR A 105 8.35 -4.75 -5.57
N PHE A 106 8.58 -5.30 -6.77
CA PHE A 106 9.92 -5.62 -7.25
C PHE A 106 10.80 -4.37 -7.36
N THR A 107 10.28 -3.30 -7.97
CA THR A 107 10.97 -2.01 -8.06
C THR A 107 11.26 -1.42 -6.68
N SER A 108 10.29 -1.50 -5.76
CA SER A 108 10.49 -1.04 -4.38
C SER A 108 11.58 -1.83 -3.66
N MET A 109 11.62 -3.15 -3.86
CA MET A 109 12.66 -4.02 -3.29
C MET A 109 14.04 -3.69 -3.86
N LEU A 110 14.16 -3.55 -5.18
CA LEU A 110 15.41 -3.16 -5.84
C LEU A 110 15.92 -1.81 -5.32
N LEU A 111 15.04 -0.83 -5.19
CA LEU A 111 15.41 0.49 -4.66
C LEU A 111 15.94 0.40 -3.22
N VAL A 112 15.34 -0.43 -2.37
CA VAL A 112 15.86 -0.66 -1.00
C VAL A 112 17.24 -1.31 -1.02
N LEU A 113 17.49 -2.25 -1.94
CA LEU A 113 18.77 -2.94 -2.06
C LEU A 113 19.88 -2.03 -2.62
N LEU A 114 19.57 -1.30 -3.68
CA LEU A 114 20.54 -0.47 -4.42
C LEU A 114 20.77 0.91 -3.78
N ASN A 115 19.77 1.44 -3.07
CA ASN A 115 19.87 2.76 -2.48
C ASN A 115 20.72 2.72 -1.19
N PRO A 116 21.79 3.53 -1.06
CA PRO A 116 22.61 3.60 0.16
C PRO A 116 21.79 3.93 1.42
N ARG A 117 20.71 4.69 1.27
CA ARG A 117 19.80 5.06 2.36
C ARG A 117 18.67 4.07 2.60
N LYS A 118 18.68 2.90 1.92
CA LYS A 118 17.69 1.81 2.06
C LYS A 118 16.22 2.30 1.98
N ARG A 119 15.92 3.17 1.00
CA ARG A 119 14.60 3.78 0.83
C ARG A 119 13.82 3.06 -0.27
N SER A 120 12.57 2.72 0.02
CA SER A 120 11.62 2.17 -0.96
C SER A 120 11.13 3.26 -1.93
N LEU A 121 10.44 2.84 -2.99
CA LEU A 121 9.80 3.77 -3.92
C LEU A 121 8.83 4.73 -3.20
N SER A 122 8.01 4.21 -2.30
CA SER A 122 7.08 5.00 -1.50
C SER A 122 7.80 5.99 -0.55
N ASP A 123 8.96 5.61 0.02
CA ASP A 123 9.77 6.50 0.84
C ASP A 123 10.41 7.62 0.02
N LEU A 124 10.77 7.34 -1.22
CA LEU A 124 11.29 8.35 -2.14
C LEU A 124 10.23 9.38 -2.50
N LEU A 125 9.02 8.93 -2.83
CA LEU A 125 7.88 9.79 -3.16
C LEU A 125 7.45 10.67 -1.99
N ALA A 126 7.38 10.09 -0.79
CA ALA A 126 6.98 10.80 0.42
C ALA A 126 8.09 11.66 1.05
N GLY A 127 9.34 11.51 0.60
CA GLY A 127 10.46 12.20 1.23
C GLY A 127 10.78 11.70 2.64
N THR A 128 10.47 10.42 2.94
CA THR A 128 10.66 9.80 4.25
C THR A 128 11.89 8.88 4.29
N VAL A 129 12.31 8.55 5.48
CA VAL A 129 13.35 7.56 5.78
C VAL A 129 12.89 6.70 6.95
N VAL A 130 13.29 5.43 6.94
CA VAL A 130 13.05 4.52 8.07
C VAL A 130 14.37 4.33 8.80
N VAL A 131 14.38 4.62 10.08
CA VAL A 131 15.59 4.57 10.93
C VAL A 131 15.35 3.70 12.15
N TYR A 132 16.41 3.14 12.72
CA TYR A 132 16.32 2.49 14.02
C TYR A 132 16.12 3.53 15.14
N THR A 133 15.20 3.29 16.03
CA THR A 133 14.89 4.17 17.17
C THR A 133 16.12 4.44 18.04
N ARG A 134 17.00 3.43 18.21
CA ARG A 134 18.28 3.57 18.92
C ARG A 134 19.23 4.61 18.32
N CYS A 135 19.16 4.85 17.01
CA CYS A 135 19.99 5.86 16.36
C CYS A 135 19.48 7.28 16.64
N MET A 136 18.19 7.45 16.93
CA MET A 136 17.61 8.74 17.28
C MET A 136 18.05 9.23 18.66
N GLU A 137 18.15 8.32 19.63
CA GLU A 137 18.62 8.65 20.98
C GLU A 137 20.05 9.22 20.94
N LYS A 138 20.94 8.60 20.16
CA LYS A 138 22.32 9.08 19.99
C LYS A 138 22.42 10.46 19.33
N ILE A 139 21.53 10.80 18.39
CA ILE A 139 21.51 12.11 17.71
C ILE A 139 20.96 13.18 18.67
N ARG A 140 20.12 12.81 19.62
CA ARG A 140 19.50 13.73 20.58
C ARG A 140 20.41 14.05 21.79
N GLU A 141 21.36 13.16 22.04
CA GLU A 141 22.35 13.28 23.13
C GLU A 141 23.67 13.96 22.66
N SER A 142 23.84 14.16 21.35
CA SER A 142 24.99 14.88 20.75
C SER A 142 24.65 16.35 20.43
#